data_db8f41b4bf097df8f91933daf7a92f2a
#
_entry.id   db8f41b4bf097df8f91933daf7a92f2a
#
_cell.length_a   1.000
_cell.length_b   1.000
_cell.length_c   1.000
_cell.angle_alpha   90.00
_cell.angle_beta   90.00
_cell.angle_gamma   90.00
#
_symmetry.space_group_name_H-M   'P 1'
#
loop_
_entity.id
_entity.type
_entity.pdbx_description
1 polymer ?
#
loop_
_entity_poly.entity_id
_entity_poly.type
_entity_poly.pdbx_seq_one_letter_code
_entity_poly.pdbx_strand_id
1 'polypeptide(L)'
;MLNRTAGLGLPGWYLTAGCLFQTVWNVVTYRHPTSGIKDYDVFYFDNHDLSWEAEDVVIKTAAEAFAGLPAEVEVRNEARVHLWYEQKFGVACTPYTSTEEAIDSFAATTCCLGVRVETDGRWRVYAPHGLADVFNLVVRPNPVLAPREVYETKTTRWRQQWPELTVLAWPSKSTVLPPSAS
;
A
#
# COMPACT_ATOMS: atom_id res chain seq x y z
N MET A 1 2.80 14.25 -10.35
CA MET A 1 1.96 13.35 -9.55
C MET A 1 1.54 14.01 -8.24
N LEU A 2 2.39 14.05 -7.20
CA LEU A 2 2.02 14.49 -5.84
C LEU A 2 1.33 15.86 -5.75
N ASN A 3 1.80 16.87 -6.49
CA ASN A 3 1.15 18.19 -6.51
C ASN A 3 -0.26 18.16 -7.11
N ARG A 4 -0.51 17.30 -8.11
CA ARG A 4 -1.85 17.12 -8.66
C ARG A 4 -2.77 16.43 -7.65
N THR A 5 -2.25 15.41 -6.93
CA THR A 5 -2.99 14.74 -5.88
C THR A 5 -3.33 15.70 -4.74
N ALA A 6 -2.38 16.53 -4.30
CA ALA A 6 -2.62 17.57 -3.29
C ALA A 6 -3.73 18.54 -3.73
N GLY A 7 -3.78 18.88 -5.03
CA GLY A 7 -4.81 19.74 -5.59
C GLY A 7 -6.23 19.16 -5.58
N LEU A 8 -6.38 17.83 -5.42
CA LEU A 8 -7.69 17.19 -5.29
C LEU A 8 -8.34 17.41 -3.92
N GLY A 9 -7.57 17.81 -2.90
CA GLY A 9 -8.09 18.07 -1.56
C GLY A 9 -8.63 16.84 -0.83
N LEU A 10 -8.20 15.64 -1.21
CA LEU A 10 -8.67 14.38 -0.61
C LEU A 10 -8.23 14.28 0.85
N PRO A 11 -9.14 13.91 1.80
CA PRO A 11 -8.78 13.83 3.20
C PRO A 11 -7.79 12.69 3.47
N GLY A 12 -6.72 12.99 4.22
CA GLY A 12 -5.74 12.01 4.67
C GLY A 12 -5.04 11.23 3.55
N TRP A 13 -4.94 11.77 2.33
CA TRP A 13 -4.41 11.05 1.19
C TRP A 13 -2.93 10.72 1.32
N TYR A 14 -2.53 9.60 0.68
CA TYR A 14 -1.15 9.20 0.44
C TYR A 14 -1.00 8.59 -0.95
N LEU A 15 0.10 8.90 -1.63
CA LEU A 15 0.64 8.01 -2.64
C LEU A 15 1.31 6.84 -1.91
N THR A 16 1.03 5.60 -2.30
CA THR A 16 1.44 4.42 -1.54
C THR A 16 1.75 3.22 -2.44
N ALA A 17 1.94 2.07 -1.83
CA ALA A 17 2.09 0.77 -2.48
C ALA A 17 3.28 0.66 -3.46
N GLY A 18 3.07 -0.06 -4.56
CA GLY A 18 4.10 -0.53 -5.48
C GLY A 18 5.02 0.55 -6.00
N CYS A 19 4.46 1.68 -6.40
CA CYS A 19 5.23 2.76 -7.01
C CYS A 19 6.34 3.33 -6.09
N LEU A 20 6.20 3.23 -4.77
CA LEU A 20 7.19 3.72 -3.81
C LEU A 20 8.35 2.73 -3.64
N PHE A 21 8.07 1.53 -3.13
CA PHE A 21 9.14 0.58 -2.83
C PHE A 21 9.80 0.03 -4.09
N GLN A 22 9.06 -0.15 -5.19
CA GLN A 22 9.63 -0.59 -6.46
C GLN A 22 10.55 0.48 -7.08
N THR A 23 10.23 1.77 -6.91
CA THR A 23 11.16 2.84 -7.30
C THR A 23 12.48 2.74 -6.53
N VAL A 24 12.44 2.50 -5.21
CA VAL A 24 13.65 2.31 -4.42
C VAL A 24 14.41 1.08 -4.90
N TRP A 25 13.73 -0.07 -5.07
CA TRP A 25 14.37 -1.30 -5.58
C TRP A 25 15.02 -1.09 -6.94
N ASN A 26 14.35 -0.38 -7.85
CA ASN A 26 14.91 -0.05 -9.15
C ASN A 26 16.21 0.78 -9.02
N VAL A 27 16.18 1.82 -8.19
CA VAL A 27 17.34 2.70 -8.00
C VAL A 27 18.54 1.96 -7.37
N VAL A 28 18.30 1.19 -6.29
CA VAL A 28 19.38 0.47 -5.60
C VAL A 28 19.93 -0.72 -6.41
N THR A 29 19.19 -1.19 -7.42
CA THR A 29 19.61 -2.24 -8.36
C THR A 29 20.00 -1.69 -9.74
N TYR A 30 20.24 -0.38 -9.84
CA TYR A 30 20.69 0.32 -11.07
C TYR A 30 19.73 0.17 -12.26
N ARG A 31 18.43 0.01 -12.01
CA ARG A 31 17.38 0.02 -13.04
C ARG A 31 16.80 1.41 -13.21
N HIS A 32 16.10 1.64 -14.33
CA HIS A 32 15.34 2.89 -14.49
C HIS A 32 14.27 2.99 -13.38
N PRO A 33 14.12 4.15 -12.71
CA PRO A 33 13.24 4.30 -11.54
C PRO A 33 11.82 3.80 -11.71
N THR A 34 11.26 3.87 -12.91
CA THR A 34 9.89 3.46 -13.23
C THR A 34 9.76 2.04 -13.80
N SER A 35 10.87 1.27 -13.86
CA SER A 35 10.83 -0.08 -14.43
C SER A 35 9.85 -0.98 -13.69
N GLY A 36 8.90 -1.58 -14.43
CA GLY A 36 7.93 -2.55 -13.91
C GLY A 36 6.85 -1.98 -13.00
N ILE A 37 6.81 -0.68 -12.77
CA ILE A 37 5.70 -0.03 -12.08
C ILE A 37 4.51 0.00 -13.04
N LYS A 38 3.39 -0.62 -12.61
CA LYS A 38 2.17 -0.69 -13.40
C LYS A 38 1.27 0.50 -13.14
N ASP A 39 1.08 0.80 -11.87
CA ASP A 39 0.10 1.73 -11.35
C ASP A 39 0.68 2.54 -10.18
N TYR A 40 0.02 3.64 -9.91
CA TYR A 40 0.33 4.54 -8.82
C TYR A 40 -0.90 4.64 -7.94
N ASP A 41 -0.86 4.02 -6.77
CA ASP A 41 -1.97 3.96 -5.83
C ASP A 41 -2.04 5.24 -5.00
N VAL A 42 -3.15 5.95 -5.10
CA VAL A 42 -3.52 7.07 -4.23
C VAL A 42 -4.64 6.61 -3.31
N PHE A 43 -4.33 6.46 -2.04
CA PHE A 43 -5.31 6.14 -1.00
C PHE A 43 -5.74 7.41 -0.29
N TYR A 44 -7.03 7.48 0.07
CA TYR A 44 -7.58 8.53 0.91
C TYR A 44 -8.60 7.94 1.90
N PHE A 45 -9.02 8.71 2.88
CA PHE A 45 -9.98 8.25 3.88
C PHE A 45 -11.12 9.24 4.03
N ASP A 46 -12.30 8.86 3.56
CA ASP A 46 -13.54 9.60 3.75
C ASP A 46 -14.66 8.65 4.17
N ASN A 47 -15.14 8.78 5.40
CA ASN A 47 -16.20 7.94 5.97
C ASN A 47 -17.56 8.65 6.02
N HIS A 48 -17.72 9.83 5.39
CA HIS A 48 -18.98 10.54 5.38
C HIS A 48 -20.01 9.90 4.46
N ASP A 49 -19.57 9.42 3.29
CA ASP A 49 -20.40 8.70 2.33
C ASP A 49 -19.63 7.51 1.78
N LEU A 50 -20.07 6.31 2.16
CA LEU A 50 -19.46 5.05 1.74
C LEU A 50 -20.14 4.46 0.49
N SER A 51 -20.99 5.20 -0.21
CA SER A 51 -21.59 4.76 -1.47
C SER A 51 -20.55 4.59 -2.57
N TRP A 52 -20.87 3.71 -3.53
CA TRP A 52 -20.04 3.58 -4.73
C TRP A 52 -20.03 4.86 -5.54
N GLU A 53 -21.16 5.54 -5.60
CA GLU A 53 -21.35 6.77 -6.35
C GLU A 53 -20.44 7.89 -5.86
N ALA A 54 -20.26 8.02 -4.53
CA ALA A 54 -19.36 9.00 -3.94
C ALA A 54 -17.90 8.73 -4.34
N GLU A 55 -17.44 7.48 -4.27
CA GLU A 55 -16.09 7.11 -4.68
C GLU A 55 -15.89 7.27 -6.20
N ASP A 56 -16.89 6.92 -7.02
CA ASP A 56 -16.83 7.04 -8.48
C ASP A 56 -16.67 8.51 -8.93
N VAL A 57 -17.32 9.45 -8.25
CA VAL A 57 -17.11 10.90 -8.49
C VAL A 57 -15.66 11.29 -8.25
N VAL A 58 -15.05 10.83 -7.15
CA VAL A 58 -13.64 11.09 -6.84
C VAL A 58 -12.72 10.46 -7.89
N ILE A 59 -12.98 9.21 -8.28
CA ILE A 59 -12.20 8.51 -9.32
C ILE A 59 -12.24 9.28 -10.65
N LYS A 60 -13.40 9.75 -11.09
CA LYS A 60 -13.56 10.52 -12.33
C LYS A 60 -12.83 11.86 -12.25
N THR A 61 -12.98 12.59 -11.15
CA THR A 61 -12.28 13.86 -10.93
C THR A 61 -10.76 13.67 -10.94
N ALA A 62 -10.30 12.60 -10.31
CA ALA A 62 -8.88 12.25 -10.31
C ALA A 62 -8.38 11.89 -11.71
N ALA A 63 -9.14 11.14 -12.49
CA ALA A 63 -8.78 10.80 -13.87
C ALA A 63 -8.58 12.05 -14.74
N GLU A 64 -9.42 13.06 -14.58
CA GLU A 64 -9.25 14.36 -15.25
C GLU A 64 -7.99 15.08 -14.78
N ALA A 65 -7.74 15.12 -13.46
CA ALA A 65 -6.56 15.77 -12.89
C ALA A 65 -5.25 15.09 -13.30
N PHE A 66 -5.27 13.79 -13.54
CA PHE A 66 -4.10 13.01 -13.96
C PHE A 66 -3.97 12.86 -15.48
N ALA A 67 -4.90 13.43 -16.27
CA ALA A 67 -4.83 13.39 -17.71
C ALA A 67 -3.45 13.85 -18.23
N GLY A 68 -2.91 13.11 -19.20
CA GLY A 68 -1.59 13.37 -19.79
C GLY A 68 -0.38 12.97 -18.93
N LEU A 69 -0.56 12.34 -17.77
CA LEU A 69 0.54 11.66 -17.10
C LEU A 69 0.84 10.32 -17.82
N PRO A 70 2.11 9.94 -18.01
CA PRO A 70 2.49 8.65 -18.58
C PRO A 70 2.44 7.54 -17.50
N ALA A 71 1.33 7.48 -16.74
CA ALA A 71 1.17 6.57 -15.61
C ALA A 71 -0.31 6.30 -15.39
N GLU A 72 -0.65 5.06 -15.06
CA GLU A 72 -1.95 4.69 -14.55
C GLU A 72 -2.04 5.07 -13.07
N VAL A 73 -3.11 5.76 -12.67
CA VAL A 73 -3.31 6.19 -11.29
C VAL A 73 -4.62 5.61 -10.79
N GLU A 74 -4.52 4.79 -9.77
CA GLU A 74 -5.68 4.25 -9.05
C GLU A 74 -5.94 5.08 -7.79
N VAL A 75 -7.19 5.55 -7.64
CA VAL A 75 -7.61 6.30 -6.44
C VAL A 75 -8.65 5.48 -5.69
N ARG A 76 -8.45 5.27 -4.39
CA ARG A 76 -9.32 4.42 -3.57
C ARG A 76 -9.61 5.06 -2.21
N ASN A 77 -10.88 4.92 -1.79
CA ASN A 77 -11.32 5.31 -0.46
C ASN A 77 -11.13 4.14 0.52
N GLU A 78 -10.17 4.24 1.41
CA GLU A 78 -9.85 3.18 2.35
C GLU A 78 -10.92 2.97 3.44
N ALA A 79 -11.79 3.94 3.65
CA ALA A 79 -12.95 3.78 4.52
C ALA A 79 -13.93 2.70 4.02
N ARG A 80 -13.86 2.30 2.75
CA ARG A 80 -14.75 1.32 2.11
C ARG A 80 -14.20 -0.10 2.05
N VAL A 81 -12.95 -0.34 2.42
CA VAL A 81 -12.29 -1.65 2.25
C VAL A 81 -13.06 -2.78 2.93
N HIS A 82 -13.58 -2.56 4.14
CA HIS A 82 -14.35 -3.55 4.90
C HIS A 82 -15.62 -4.03 4.18
N LEU A 83 -16.17 -3.27 3.22
CA LEU A 83 -17.39 -3.63 2.49
C LEU A 83 -17.17 -4.75 1.45
N TRP A 84 -15.94 -4.96 1.01
CA TRP A 84 -15.64 -5.92 -0.07
C TRP A 84 -14.49 -6.88 0.27
N TYR A 85 -13.68 -6.59 1.28
CA TYR A 85 -12.44 -7.33 1.57
C TYR A 85 -12.70 -8.80 1.90
N GLU A 86 -13.70 -9.08 2.75
CA GLU A 86 -14.06 -10.46 3.12
C GLU A 86 -14.53 -11.28 1.92
N GLN A 87 -15.35 -10.69 1.05
CA GLN A 87 -15.81 -11.37 -0.18
C GLN A 87 -14.61 -11.72 -1.09
N LYS A 88 -13.60 -10.85 -1.16
CA LYS A 88 -12.44 -11.04 -2.05
C LYS A 88 -11.39 -11.99 -1.50
N PHE A 89 -11.14 -11.94 -0.20
CA PHE A 89 -10.00 -12.61 0.42
C PHE A 89 -10.38 -13.67 1.47
N GLY A 90 -11.67 -13.82 1.80
CA GLY A 90 -12.15 -14.79 2.78
C GLY A 90 -11.77 -14.45 4.24
N VAL A 91 -11.35 -13.23 4.51
CA VAL A 91 -10.96 -12.75 5.84
C VAL A 91 -11.72 -11.47 6.15
N ALA A 92 -12.36 -11.43 7.32
CA ALA A 92 -13.05 -10.23 7.77
C ALA A 92 -12.08 -9.06 7.96
N CYS A 93 -12.48 -7.88 7.49
CA CYS A 93 -11.73 -6.64 7.66
C CYS A 93 -12.54 -5.70 8.56
N THR A 94 -11.95 -5.29 9.68
CA THR A 94 -12.53 -4.23 10.51
C THR A 94 -12.44 -2.90 9.77
N PRO A 95 -13.49 -2.05 9.81
CA PRO A 95 -13.40 -0.71 9.23
C PRO A 95 -12.18 0.05 9.73
N TYR A 96 -11.40 0.59 8.82
CA TYR A 96 -10.27 1.45 9.17
C TYR A 96 -10.76 2.81 9.70
N THR A 97 -9.89 3.49 10.42
CA THR A 97 -10.11 4.83 10.96
C THR A 97 -9.26 5.90 10.27
N SER A 98 -8.30 5.49 9.45
CA SER A 98 -7.41 6.37 8.69
C SER A 98 -6.81 5.66 7.48
N THR A 99 -6.19 6.43 6.58
CA THR A 99 -5.38 5.89 5.48
C THR A 99 -4.14 5.16 5.99
N GLU A 100 -3.54 5.65 7.05
CA GLU A 100 -2.36 5.04 7.68
C GLU A 100 -2.67 3.62 8.16
N GLU A 101 -3.82 3.41 8.80
CA GLU A 101 -4.25 2.08 9.26
C GLU A 101 -4.45 1.10 8.08
N ALA A 102 -4.97 1.59 6.96
CA ALA A 102 -5.07 0.79 5.74
C ALA A 102 -3.68 0.39 5.20
N ILE A 103 -2.74 1.33 5.18
CA ILE A 103 -1.35 1.07 4.77
C ILE A 103 -0.69 0.04 5.70
N ASP A 104 -0.95 0.09 7.00
CA ASP A 104 -0.41 -0.84 7.99
C ASP A 104 -0.89 -2.28 7.79
N SER A 105 -1.99 -2.48 7.08
CA SER A 105 -2.56 -3.80 6.77
C SER A 105 -2.00 -4.48 5.52
N PHE A 106 -1.07 -3.85 4.79
CA PHE A 106 -0.47 -4.47 3.60
C PHE A 106 0.22 -5.80 3.93
N ALA A 107 0.24 -6.72 2.97
CA ALA A 107 0.75 -8.08 3.15
C ALA A 107 2.25 -8.18 3.52
N ALA A 108 3.01 -7.11 3.34
CA ALA A 108 4.41 -7.03 3.72
C ALA A 108 4.71 -5.71 4.42
N THR A 109 5.40 -5.75 5.57
CA THR A 109 5.80 -4.54 6.32
C THR A 109 6.67 -3.61 5.47
N THR A 110 7.49 -4.18 4.59
CA THR A 110 8.32 -3.47 3.61
C THR A 110 7.50 -2.57 2.67
N CYS A 111 6.22 -2.90 2.47
CA CYS A 111 5.31 -2.17 1.59
C CYS A 111 4.49 -1.11 2.32
N CYS A 112 4.49 -1.12 3.67
CA CYS A 112 3.74 -0.16 4.49
C CYS A 112 4.41 1.22 4.44
N LEU A 113 4.26 1.89 3.31
CA LEU A 113 4.84 3.20 2.99
C LEU A 113 3.80 4.11 2.39
N GLY A 114 3.85 5.38 2.77
CA GLY A 114 3.06 6.43 2.15
C GLY A 114 3.83 7.73 2.05
N VAL A 115 3.61 8.49 0.98
CA VAL A 115 4.17 9.83 0.84
C VAL A 115 3.09 10.81 0.40
N ARG A 116 3.12 12.01 0.92
CA ARG A 116 2.29 13.13 0.45
C ARG A 116 3.02 14.46 0.56
N VAL A 117 2.52 15.46 -0.14
CA VAL A 117 2.92 16.85 0.00
C VAL A 117 1.80 17.57 0.76
N GLU A 118 2.16 18.21 1.84
CA GLU A 118 1.25 19.04 2.64
C GLU A 118 0.95 20.37 1.92
N THR A 119 -0.07 21.09 2.36
CA THR A 119 -0.48 22.37 1.77
C THR A 119 0.61 23.45 1.83
N ASP A 120 1.54 23.35 2.76
CA ASP A 120 2.71 24.23 2.90
C ASP A 120 3.93 23.78 2.07
N GLY A 121 3.76 22.74 1.22
CA GLY A 121 4.80 22.19 0.37
C GLY A 121 5.78 21.23 1.07
N ARG A 122 5.62 20.97 2.36
CA ARG A 122 6.45 19.99 3.08
C ARG A 122 6.06 18.57 2.69
N TRP A 123 7.06 17.71 2.61
CA TRP A 123 6.86 16.28 2.41
C TRP A 123 6.54 15.60 3.73
N ARG A 124 5.52 14.75 3.72
CA ARG A 124 5.23 13.82 4.80
C ARG A 124 5.49 12.41 4.30
N VAL A 125 6.33 11.68 5.02
CA VAL A 125 6.61 10.27 4.79
C VAL A 125 6.01 9.47 5.94
N TYR A 126 5.18 8.50 5.61
CA TYR A 126 4.65 7.51 6.53
C TYR A 126 5.42 6.21 6.32
N ALA A 127 6.12 5.73 7.33
CA ALA A 127 6.93 4.51 7.27
C ALA A 127 7.00 3.88 8.68
N PRO A 128 5.94 3.22 9.16
CA PRO A 128 5.83 2.73 10.53
C PRO A 128 6.89 1.66 10.86
N HIS A 129 7.36 0.92 9.86
CA HIS A 129 8.42 -0.09 10.00
C HIS A 129 9.82 0.43 9.60
N GLY A 130 9.95 1.73 9.37
CA GLY A 130 11.17 2.34 8.84
C GLY A 130 11.41 2.00 7.36
N LEU A 131 12.56 2.37 6.84
CA LEU A 131 12.93 2.22 5.43
C LEU A 131 14.04 1.19 5.20
N ALA A 132 14.64 0.65 6.27
CA ALA A 132 15.81 -0.22 6.16
C ALA A 132 15.55 -1.45 5.29
N ASP A 133 14.43 -2.16 5.49
CA ASP A 133 14.10 -3.35 4.69
C ASP A 133 13.91 -3.00 3.21
N VAL A 134 13.33 -1.84 2.88
CA VAL A 134 13.14 -1.40 1.49
C VAL A 134 14.48 -1.20 0.79
N PHE A 135 15.39 -0.45 1.40
CA PHE A 135 16.72 -0.16 0.83
C PHE A 135 17.65 -1.36 0.79
N ASN A 136 17.47 -2.32 1.72
CA ASN A 136 18.24 -3.57 1.76
C ASN A 136 17.61 -4.71 0.95
N LEU A 137 16.58 -4.43 0.15
CA LEU A 137 15.90 -5.42 -0.70
C LEU A 137 15.32 -6.61 0.12
N VAL A 138 14.88 -6.36 1.34
CA VAL A 138 14.24 -7.36 2.21
C VAL A 138 12.73 -7.21 2.15
N VAL A 139 12.02 -8.30 1.88
CA VAL A 139 10.55 -8.35 1.92
C VAL A 139 10.13 -9.18 3.13
N ARG A 140 9.52 -8.50 4.09
CA ARG A 140 9.09 -9.10 5.36
C ARG A 140 7.57 -9.27 5.38
N PRO A 141 7.05 -10.46 5.72
CA PRO A 141 5.61 -10.67 5.79
C PRO A 141 4.96 -9.85 6.91
N ASN A 142 3.72 -9.45 6.67
CA ASN A 142 2.88 -8.75 7.63
C ASN A 142 1.56 -9.53 7.85
N PRO A 143 1.46 -10.35 8.90
CA PRO A 143 0.30 -11.19 9.15
C PRO A 143 -0.86 -10.46 9.87
N VAL A 144 -0.98 -9.14 9.72
CA VAL A 144 -2.02 -8.34 10.40
C VAL A 144 -3.40 -8.61 9.81
N LEU A 145 -3.53 -8.61 8.48
CA LEU A 145 -4.81 -8.79 7.79
C LEU A 145 -4.69 -9.72 6.59
N ALA A 146 -3.77 -9.42 5.67
CA ALA A 146 -3.69 -10.14 4.40
C ALA A 146 -3.39 -11.63 4.61
N PRO A 147 -4.09 -12.56 3.90
CA PRO A 147 -3.77 -13.97 3.92
C PRO A 147 -2.35 -14.25 3.42
N ARG A 148 -1.77 -15.36 3.90
CA ARG A 148 -0.45 -15.86 3.47
C ARG A 148 -0.32 -15.94 1.96
N GLU A 149 -1.34 -16.44 1.29
CA GLU A 149 -1.37 -16.64 -0.16
C GLU A 149 -1.22 -15.33 -0.94
N VAL A 150 -1.74 -14.23 -0.39
CA VAL A 150 -1.59 -12.89 -0.97
C VAL A 150 -0.12 -12.45 -0.92
N TYR A 151 0.54 -12.67 0.22
CA TYR A 151 1.96 -12.39 0.38
C TYR A 151 2.81 -13.21 -0.60
N GLU A 152 2.59 -14.53 -0.63
CA GLU A 152 3.36 -15.45 -1.48
C GLU A 152 3.18 -15.15 -2.97
N THR A 153 1.95 -14.85 -3.40
CA THR A 153 1.67 -14.47 -4.79
C THR A 153 2.40 -13.18 -5.18
N LYS A 154 2.33 -12.15 -4.33
CA LYS A 154 3.01 -10.86 -4.58
C LYS A 154 4.52 -11.04 -4.62
N THR A 155 5.10 -11.74 -3.64
CA THR A 155 6.55 -11.91 -3.54
C THR A 155 7.12 -12.78 -4.65
N THR A 156 6.39 -13.80 -5.11
CA THR A 156 6.76 -14.60 -6.28
C THR A 156 6.88 -13.71 -7.52
N ARG A 157 5.89 -12.85 -7.77
CA ARG A 157 5.91 -11.91 -8.89
C ARG A 157 7.06 -10.91 -8.77
N TRP A 158 7.30 -10.36 -7.58
CA TRP A 158 8.38 -9.39 -7.38
C TRP A 158 9.76 -10.01 -7.59
N ARG A 159 10.00 -11.25 -7.12
CA ARG A 159 11.28 -11.94 -7.35
C ARG A 159 11.58 -12.23 -8.82
N GLN A 160 10.57 -12.37 -9.67
CA GLN A 160 10.77 -12.50 -11.11
C GLN A 160 11.38 -11.23 -11.71
N GLN A 161 11.05 -10.07 -11.19
CA GLN A 161 11.51 -8.77 -11.68
C GLN A 161 12.75 -8.26 -10.92
N TRP A 162 12.82 -8.52 -9.62
CA TRP A 162 13.93 -8.18 -8.74
C TRP A 162 14.46 -9.44 -8.07
N PRO A 163 15.29 -10.24 -8.77
CA PRO A 163 15.84 -11.50 -8.22
C PRO A 163 16.77 -11.26 -7.03
N GLU A 164 17.20 -10.03 -6.81
CA GLU A 164 18.03 -9.62 -5.67
C GLU A 164 17.25 -9.57 -4.35
N LEU A 165 15.90 -9.65 -4.40
CA LEU A 165 15.08 -9.58 -3.19
C LEU A 165 15.29 -10.77 -2.27
N THR A 166 15.55 -10.48 -1.00
CA THR A 166 15.49 -11.44 0.09
C THR A 166 14.05 -11.51 0.62
N VAL A 167 13.31 -12.52 0.24
CA VAL A 167 11.93 -12.73 0.70
C VAL A 167 11.94 -13.63 1.93
N LEU A 168 11.49 -13.10 3.06
CA LEU A 168 11.39 -13.84 4.31
C LEU A 168 10.15 -14.75 4.28
N ALA A 169 10.27 -15.92 4.91
CA ALA A 169 9.16 -16.86 4.98
C ALA A 169 8.00 -16.30 5.82
N TRP A 170 6.77 -16.65 5.43
CA TRP A 170 5.61 -16.39 6.28
C TRP A 170 5.78 -17.06 7.64
N PRO A 171 5.48 -16.38 8.78
CA PRO A 171 5.66 -16.97 10.09
C PRO A 171 4.77 -18.21 10.25
N SER A 172 5.38 -19.32 10.70
CA SER A 172 4.62 -20.49 11.13
C SER A 172 3.72 -20.09 12.31
N LYS A 173 2.51 -20.62 12.40
CA LYS A 173 1.71 -20.50 13.61
C LYS A 173 2.56 -21.10 14.75
N SER A 174 3.15 -20.26 15.59
CA SER A 174 3.78 -20.74 16.82
C SER A 174 2.72 -21.47 17.61
N THR A 175 2.92 -22.75 17.86
CA THR A 175 2.15 -23.50 18.84
C THR A 175 2.41 -22.79 20.16
N VAL A 176 1.48 -21.97 20.61
CA VAL A 176 1.51 -21.41 21.95
C VAL A 176 1.38 -22.63 22.87
N LEU A 177 2.49 -23.06 23.47
CA LEU A 177 2.44 -24.05 24.53
C LEU A 177 1.56 -23.46 25.64
N PRO A 178 0.56 -24.20 26.12
CA PRO A 178 -0.23 -23.74 27.24
C PRO A 178 0.71 -23.48 28.44
N PRO A 179 0.44 -22.47 29.28
CA PRO A 179 1.24 -22.23 30.47
C PRO A 179 1.24 -23.51 31.28
N SER A 180 2.44 -23.98 31.64
CA SER A 180 2.64 -25.10 32.54
C SER A 180 1.93 -24.79 33.85
N ALA A 181 0.91 -25.57 34.17
CA ALA A 181 0.25 -25.52 35.46
C ALA A 181 1.30 -25.86 36.55
N SER A 182 1.56 -24.87 37.40
CA SER A 182 2.33 -25.04 38.66
C SER A 182 1.36 -25.20 39.81
#